data_9312dc71baf9aea45893482d46fd9332
#
_entry.id   9312dc71baf9aea45893482d46fd9332
#
_cell.length_a   1.000
_cell.length_b   1.000
_cell.length_c   1.000
_cell.angle_alpha   90.00
_cell.angle_beta   90.00
_cell.angle_gamma   90.00
#
_symmetry.space_group_name_H-M   'P 1'
#
loop_
_entity.id
_entity.type
_entity.pdbx_description
1 polymer ?
#
loop_
_entity_poly.entity_id
_entity_poly.type
_entity_poly.pdbx_seq_one_letter_code
_entity_poly.pdbx_strand_id
1 'polypeptide(L)' 'MPFNPIEAQKYLKGMGYPADKQDLIERAKSNGAPQEMIDDLESHSEERFENPGEAQKAFSKS' A
#
# COMPACT_ATOMS: atom_id res chain seq x y z
N MET A 1 12.20 8.52 0.20
CA MET A 1 12.54 7.11 0.19
C MET A 1 11.27 6.27 0.24
N PRO A 2 11.25 5.16 -0.49
CA PRO A 2 10.06 4.32 -0.45
C PRO A 2 9.89 3.68 0.92
N PHE A 3 8.66 3.46 1.28
CA PHE A 3 8.34 2.82 2.54
C PHE A 3 8.72 1.34 2.47
N ASN A 4 9.12 0.78 3.60
CA ASN A 4 9.54 -0.62 3.66
C ASN A 4 8.37 -1.54 3.28
N PRO A 5 8.56 -2.43 2.26
CA PRO A 5 7.46 -3.28 1.80
C PRO A 5 6.98 -4.27 2.86
N ILE A 6 7.85 -4.72 3.74
CA ILE A 6 7.43 -5.64 4.79
C ILE A 6 6.53 -4.93 5.79
N GLU A 7 6.90 -3.71 6.15
CA GLU A 7 6.07 -2.91 7.04
C GLU A 7 4.74 -2.57 6.37
N ALA A 8 4.78 -2.26 5.08
CA ALA A 8 3.59 -1.93 4.34
C ALA A 8 2.57 -3.06 4.37
N GLN A 9 3.05 -4.29 4.25
CA GLN A 9 2.16 -5.44 4.27
C GLN A 9 1.42 -5.59 5.60
N LYS A 10 2.05 -5.21 6.68
CA LYS A 10 1.41 -5.26 7.98
C LYS A 10 0.19 -4.35 8.03
N TYR A 11 0.29 -3.19 7.42
CA TYR A 11 -0.80 -2.22 7.43
C TYR A 11 -1.85 -2.52 6.38
N LEU A 12 -1.54 -3.40 5.43
CA LEU A 12 -2.51 -3.81 4.42
C LEU A 12 -3.13 -5.17 4.72
N LYS A 13 -2.87 -5.69 5.90
CA LYS A 13 -3.40 -6.98 6.31
C LYS A 13 -4.92 -6.99 6.26
N GLY A 14 -5.48 -8.05 5.74
CA GLY A 14 -6.92 -8.19 5.63
C GLY A 14 -7.51 -7.55 4.39
N MET A 15 -6.66 -6.95 3.54
CA MET A 15 -7.12 -6.33 2.31
C MET A 15 -7.56 -7.39 1.31
N GLY A 16 -8.71 -7.17 0.69
CA GLY A 16 -9.18 -8.06 -0.37
C GLY A 16 -8.68 -7.59 -1.73
N TYR A 17 -8.21 -8.49 -2.54
CA TYR A 17 -7.74 -8.15 -3.87
C TYR A 17 -8.67 -8.77 -4.91
N PRO A 18 -8.81 -8.15 -6.08
CA PRO A 18 -8.14 -6.92 -6.50
C PRO A 18 -8.62 -5.70 -5.72
N ALA A 19 -7.74 -4.70 -5.61
CA ALA A 19 -8.04 -3.49 -4.86
C ALA A 19 -7.50 -2.27 -5.58
N ASP A 20 -8.18 -1.15 -5.38
CA ASP A 20 -7.73 0.12 -5.94
C ASP A 20 -6.75 0.80 -4.99
N LYS A 21 -6.02 1.77 -5.53
CA LYS A 21 -5.12 2.56 -4.70
C LYS A 21 -5.85 3.18 -3.53
N GLN A 22 -7.07 3.69 -3.78
CA GLN A 22 -7.86 4.30 -2.72
C GLN A 22 -8.18 3.30 -1.62
N ASP A 23 -8.47 2.05 -1.99
CA ASP A 23 -8.74 1.01 -1.01
C ASP A 23 -7.52 0.74 -0.14
N LEU A 24 -6.34 0.74 -0.77
CA LEU A 24 -5.11 0.54 -0.02
C LEU A 24 -4.87 1.67 0.97
N ILE A 25 -5.11 2.89 0.53
CA ILE A 25 -4.93 4.06 1.39
C ILE A 25 -5.86 3.99 2.59
N GLU A 26 -7.11 3.66 2.34
CA GLU A 26 -8.09 3.58 3.42
C GLU A 26 -7.78 2.46 4.39
N ARG A 27 -7.38 1.31 3.87
CA ARG A 27 -7.02 0.18 4.73
C ARG A 27 -5.80 0.54 5.58
N ALA A 28 -4.81 1.16 4.96
CA ALA A 28 -3.62 1.55 5.69
C ALA A 28 -3.94 2.52 6.82
N LYS A 29 -4.78 3.51 6.52
CA LYS A 29 -5.19 4.47 7.55
C LYS A 29 -5.94 3.77 8.68
N SER A 30 -6.82 2.86 8.33
CA SER A 30 -7.61 2.11 9.31
C SER A 30 -6.71 1.28 10.22
N ASN A 31 -5.61 0.78 9.70
CA ASN A 31 -4.67 -0.02 10.46
C ASN A 31 -3.59 0.82 11.16
N GLY A 32 -3.71 2.13 11.09
CA GLY A 32 -2.79 3.00 11.81
C GLY A 32 -1.47 3.25 11.12
N ALA A 33 -1.44 3.17 9.80
CA ALA A 33 -0.20 3.38 9.06
C ALA A 33 0.32 4.79 9.25
N PRO A 34 1.66 4.96 9.26
CA PRO A 34 2.25 6.29 9.37
C PRO A 34 2.00 7.11 8.11
N GLN A 35 2.05 8.42 8.26
CA GLN A 35 1.81 9.33 7.14
C GLN A 35 2.79 9.06 5.99
N GLU A 36 3.99 8.63 6.32
CA GLU A 36 5.00 8.29 5.32
C GLU A 36 4.49 7.25 4.34
N MET A 37 3.81 6.23 4.85
CA MET A 37 3.26 5.18 4.01
C MET A 37 2.12 5.72 3.15
N ILE A 38 1.27 6.55 3.74
CA ILE A 38 0.15 7.14 3.02
C ILE A 38 0.65 8.01 1.88
N ASP A 39 1.67 8.82 2.15
CA ASP A 39 2.26 9.68 1.13
C ASP A 39 2.84 8.86 -0.01
N ASP A 40 3.48 7.77 0.33
CA ASP A 40 4.07 6.90 -0.67
C ASP A 40 3.00 6.30 -1.57
N LEU A 41 1.90 5.86 -0.97
CA LEU A 41 0.78 5.33 -1.74
C LEU A 41 0.18 6.40 -2.65
N GLU A 42 0.01 7.60 -2.14
CA GLU A 42 -0.60 8.67 -2.92
C GLU A 42 0.26 9.09 -4.10
N SER A 43 1.58 8.95 -3.96
CA SER A 43 2.48 9.34 -5.04
C SER A 43 2.59 8.29 -6.14
N HIS A 44 2.02 7.12 -5.92
CA HIS A 44 2.05 6.04 -6.90
C HIS A 44 1.16 6.33 -8.09
N SER A 45 1.66 6.00 -9.28
CA SER A 45 0.85 6.16 -10.49
C SER A 45 -0.10 4.99 -10.69
N GLU A 46 0.18 3.87 -10.05
CA GLU A 46 -0.66 2.69 -10.18
C GLU A 46 -1.98 2.88 -9.45
N GLU A 47 -3.09 2.65 -10.15
CA GLU A 47 -4.41 2.85 -9.56
C GLU A 47 -5.05 1.56 -9.08
N ARG A 48 -4.55 0.43 -9.52
CA ARG A 48 -5.16 -0.85 -9.22
C ARG A 48 -4.11 -1.92 -8.95
N PHE A 49 -4.42 -2.76 -7.98
CA PHE A 49 -3.53 -3.85 -7.58
C PHE A 49 -4.31 -5.15 -7.60
N GLU A 50 -3.83 -6.11 -8.38
CA GLU A 50 -4.55 -7.36 -8.58
C GLU A 50 -4.32 -8.38 -7.47
N ASN A 51 -3.20 -8.27 -6.78
CA ASN A 51 -2.85 -9.22 -5.74
C ASN A 51 -1.86 -8.58 -4.77
N PRO A 52 -1.64 -9.22 -3.60
CA PRO A 52 -0.72 -8.65 -2.60
C PRO A 52 0.69 -8.42 -3.13
N GLY A 53 1.13 -9.27 -4.05
CA GLY A 53 2.45 -9.12 -4.63
C GLY A 53 2.62 -7.80 -5.37
N GLU A 54 1.58 -7.39 -6.08
CA GLU A 54 1.63 -6.12 -6.78
C GLU A 54 1.66 -4.93 -5.83
N ALA A 55 0.90 -5.03 -4.74
CA ALA A 55 0.91 -3.98 -3.73
C ALA A 55 2.29 -3.88 -3.08
N GLN A 56 2.89 -5.02 -2.78
CA GLN A 56 4.22 -5.05 -2.18
C GLN A 56 5.26 -4.45 -3.13
N LYS A 57 5.12 -4.76 -4.41
CA LYS A 57 6.04 -4.26 -5.43
C LYS A 57 6.04 -2.74 -5.48
N ALA A 58 4.89 -2.13 -5.20
CA ALA A 58 4.78 -0.68 -5.20
C ALA A 58 5.71 -0.05 -4.18
N PHE A 59 5.93 -0.74 -3.06
CA PHE A 59 6.77 -0.23 -1.98
C PHE A 59 8.22 -0.68 -2.09
N SER A 60 8.50 -1.67 -2.93
CA SER A 60 9.86 -2.19 -3.06
C SER A 60 10.64 -1.50 -4.16
N LYS A 61 10.03 -0.57 -4.82
CA LYS A 61 10.66 0.15 -5.89
C LYS A 61 11.81 1.00 -5.37
N SER A 62 12.94 0.88 -5.95
CA SER A 62 14.11 1.66 -5.56
C SER A 62 14.38 2.79 -6.52
#